data_f1b6271ceb382a8fcb3b2ab1504ba533
#
_entry.id   f1b6271ceb382a8fcb3b2ab1504ba533
#
_cell.length_a   1.000
_cell.length_b   1.000
_cell.length_c   1.000
_cell.angle_alpha   90.00
_cell.angle_beta   90.00
_cell.angle_gamma   90.00
#
_symmetry.space_group_name_H-M   'P 1'
#
loop_
_entity.id
_entity.type
_entity.pdbx_description
1 polymer ?
#
loop_
_entity_poly.entity_id
_entity_poly.type
_entity_poly.pdbx_seq_one_letter_code
_entity_poly.pdbx_strand_id
1 'polypeptide(L)'
;MDIRTITAIIYCITGGITLGFILSLITRLFVGPFVSSILNSDAKDEDSAKTLEELKVKRGVLLSLFIKNSSTLKRIVSSDSEKEPLSKRRFWIAEEYTKKAKSLYGTEKISLLSILIFALLLALVVLLCTRILPMIEI
;
A
#
# COMPACT_ATOMS: atom_id res chain seq x y z
N MET A 1 36.42 2.77 5.95
CA MET A 1 35.11 2.48 6.58
C MET A 1 35.15 1.09 7.19
N ASP A 2 34.74 1.00 8.43
CA ASP A 2 34.73 -0.23 9.21
C ASP A 2 33.62 -1.18 8.70
N ILE A 3 33.84 -2.49 8.78
CA ILE A 3 32.87 -3.51 8.37
C ILE A 3 31.57 -3.39 9.18
N ARG A 4 31.66 -3.04 10.46
CA ARG A 4 30.48 -2.81 11.28
C ARG A 4 29.61 -1.69 10.73
N THR A 5 30.23 -0.61 10.28
CA THR A 5 29.54 0.53 9.68
C THR A 5 28.88 0.13 8.36
N ILE A 6 29.60 -0.60 7.51
CA ILE A 6 29.07 -1.09 6.23
C ILE A 6 27.86 -2.01 6.46
N THR A 7 27.98 -2.95 7.40
CA THR A 7 26.90 -3.87 7.76
C THR A 7 25.68 -3.12 8.28
N ALA A 8 25.88 -2.13 9.15
CA ALA A 8 24.81 -1.29 9.67
C ALA A 8 24.09 -0.53 8.56
N ILE A 9 24.83 0.05 7.62
CA ILE A 9 24.25 0.77 6.47
C ILE A 9 23.42 -0.19 5.61
N ILE A 10 23.93 -1.38 5.31
CA ILE A 10 23.22 -2.38 4.50
C ILE A 10 21.94 -2.80 5.20
N TYR A 11 21.96 -3.06 6.51
CA TYR A 11 20.79 -3.42 7.27
C TYR A 11 19.75 -2.29 7.34
N CYS A 12 20.20 -1.03 7.46
CA CYS A 12 19.31 0.12 7.45
C CYS A 12 18.58 0.26 6.12
N ILE A 13 19.32 0.14 4.99
CA ILE A 13 18.75 0.21 3.65
C ILE A 13 17.77 -0.94 3.42
N THR A 14 18.18 -2.16 3.77
CA THR A 14 17.34 -3.36 3.63
C THR A 14 16.09 -3.26 4.48
N GLY A 15 16.22 -2.80 5.73
CA GLY A 15 15.10 -2.57 6.63
C GLY A 15 14.12 -1.56 6.09
N GLY A 16 14.62 -0.46 5.51
CA GLY A 16 13.77 0.56 4.87
C GLY A 16 13.00 0.02 3.68
N ILE A 17 13.67 -0.73 2.80
CA ILE A 17 13.03 -1.35 1.63
C ILE A 17 11.98 -2.37 2.09
N THR A 18 12.31 -3.20 3.08
CA THR A 18 11.39 -4.21 3.63
C THR A 18 10.15 -3.55 4.22
N LEU A 19 10.34 -2.50 5.01
CA LEU A 19 9.24 -1.76 5.61
C LEU A 19 8.33 -1.14 4.55
N GLY A 20 8.92 -0.52 3.52
CA GLY A 20 8.18 0.03 2.40
C GLY A 20 7.36 -1.02 1.65
N PHE A 21 7.94 -2.19 1.43
CA PHE A 21 7.25 -3.32 0.78
C PHE A 21 6.07 -3.80 1.64
N ILE A 22 6.28 -3.99 2.95
CA ILE A 22 5.22 -4.41 3.87
C ILE A 22 4.10 -3.38 3.92
N LEU A 23 4.42 -2.08 4.00
CA LEU A 23 3.42 -1.02 3.98
C LEU A 23 2.63 -1.01 2.68
N SER A 24 3.29 -1.23 1.54
CA SER A 24 2.63 -1.36 0.25
C SER A 24 1.65 -2.54 0.22
N LEU A 25 2.05 -3.69 0.76
CA LEU A 25 1.17 -4.86 0.86
C LEU A 25 -0.04 -4.58 1.73
N ILE A 26 0.17 -3.97 2.89
CA ILE A 26 -0.91 -3.61 3.83
C ILE A 26 -1.88 -2.66 3.15
N THR A 27 -1.37 -1.63 2.46
CA THR A 27 -2.20 -0.67 1.74
C THR A 27 -3.07 -1.37 0.70
N ARG A 28 -2.49 -2.26 -0.10
CA ARG A 28 -3.24 -3.01 -1.12
C ARG A 28 -4.28 -3.95 -0.51
N LEU A 29 -3.96 -4.58 0.62
CA LEU A 29 -4.89 -5.49 1.28
C LEU A 29 -6.10 -4.79 1.92
N PHE A 30 -5.89 -3.62 2.50
CA PHE A 30 -6.95 -2.91 3.23
C PHE A 30 -7.65 -1.85 2.39
N VAL A 31 -6.93 -1.15 1.54
CA VAL A 31 -7.48 -0.07 0.70
C VAL A 31 -7.94 -0.61 -0.66
N GLY A 32 -7.28 -1.64 -1.19
CA GLY A 32 -7.61 -2.23 -2.49
C GLY A 32 -9.07 -2.63 -2.65
N PRO A 33 -9.65 -3.42 -1.73
CA PRO A 33 -11.07 -3.77 -1.79
C PRO A 33 -12.00 -2.57 -1.78
N PHE A 34 -11.69 -1.54 -1.02
CA PHE A 34 -12.44 -0.28 -0.97
C PHE A 34 -12.46 0.41 -2.33
N VAL A 35 -11.26 0.62 -2.92
CA VAL A 35 -11.12 1.24 -4.23
C VAL A 35 -11.77 0.41 -5.33
N SER A 36 -11.56 -0.90 -5.31
CA SER A 36 -12.19 -1.82 -6.27
C SER A 36 -13.71 -1.78 -6.22
N SER A 37 -14.28 -1.70 -5.02
CA SER A 37 -15.74 -1.60 -4.84
C SER A 37 -16.28 -0.32 -5.46
N ILE A 38 -15.57 0.80 -5.31
CA ILE A 38 -15.95 2.07 -5.95
C ILE A 38 -15.89 1.94 -7.47
N LEU A 39 -14.81 1.36 -7.99
CA LEU A 39 -14.64 1.18 -9.44
C LEU A 39 -15.71 0.25 -10.03
N ASN A 40 -16.04 -0.84 -9.34
CA ASN A 40 -17.03 -1.80 -9.78
C ASN A 40 -18.48 -1.27 -9.71
N SER A 41 -18.74 -0.30 -8.83
CA SER A 41 -20.05 0.33 -8.71
C SER A 41 -20.27 1.47 -9.68
N ASP A 42 -19.27 1.80 -10.52
CA ASP A 42 -19.28 2.91 -11.48
C ASP A 42 -19.55 4.28 -10.84
N ALA A 43 -19.13 4.46 -9.58
CA ALA A 43 -19.21 5.74 -8.90
C ALA A 43 -18.13 6.68 -9.42
N LYS A 44 -18.43 7.44 -10.46
CA LYS A 44 -17.49 8.32 -11.17
C LYS A 44 -17.70 9.81 -10.87
N ASP A 45 -18.83 10.17 -10.30
CA ASP A 45 -19.19 11.53 -9.96
C ASP A 45 -19.96 11.59 -8.65
N GLU A 46 -20.30 12.79 -8.21
CA GLU A 46 -21.05 13.00 -6.97
C GLU A 46 -22.44 12.38 -7.01
N ASP A 47 -23.08 12.35 -8.17
CA ASP A 47 -24.43 11.79 -8.34
C ASP A 47 -24.43 10.27 -8.19
N SER A 48 -23.37 9.61 -8.61
CA SER A 48 -23.21 8.15 -8.51
C SER A 48 -22.43 7.70 -7.28
N ALA A 49 -22.02 8.63 -6.40
CA ALA A 49 -21.23 8.33 -5.20
C ALA A 49 -21.94 7.34 -4.27
N LYS A 50 -21.15 6.49 -3.62
CA LYS A 50 -21.63 5.42 -2.74
C LYS A 50 -21.06 5.55 -1.34
N THR A 51 -21.83 5.16 -0.33
CA THR A 51 -21.36 5.05 1.06
C THR A 51 -20.60 3.74 1.26
N LEU A 52 -19.88 3.62 2.37
CA LEU A 52 -19.17 2.39 2.72
C LEU A 52 -20.14 1.20 2.87
N GLU A 53 -21.33 1.42 3.40
CA GLU A 53 -22.36 0.38 3.51
C GLU A 53 -22.83 -0.10 2.13
N GLU A 54 -23.08 0.84 1.22
CA GLU A 54 -23.50 0.53 -0.14
C GLU A 54 -22.42 -0.22 -0.92
N LEU A 55 -21.16 0.05 -0.62
CA LEU A 55 -20.01 -0.63 -1.22
C LEU A 55 -19.75 -2.00 -0.57
N LYS A 56 -20.40 -2.32 0.53
CA LYS A 56 -20.22 -3.56 1.29
C LYS A 56 -18.78 -3.77 1.77
N VAL A 57 -18.10 -2.68 2.07
CA VAL A 57 -16.72 -2.71 2.56
C VAL A 57 -16.74 -2.76 4.09
N LYS A 58 -15.95 -3.69 4.65
CA LYS A 58 -15.80 -3.77 6.11
C LYS A 58 -15.02 -2.55 6.60
N ARG A 59 -15.63 -1.82 7.53
CA ARG A 59 -15.03 -0.66 8.15
C ARG A 59 -14.03 -1.10 9.22
N GLY A 60 -12.74 -1.01 8.92
CA GLY A 60 -11.67 -1.29 9.86
C GLY A 60 -10.97 -0.02 10.33
N VAL A 61 -10.25 -0.11 11.44
CA VAL A 61 -9.45 1.00 11.97
C VAL A 61 -8.39 1.44 10.96
N LEU A 62 -7.72 0.48 10.32
CA LEU A 62 -6.69 0.75 9.32
C LEU A 62 -7.25 1.47 8.10
N LEU A 63 -8.39 1.02 7.58
CA LEU A 63 -9.03 1.68 6.45
C LEU A 63 -9.41 3.12 6.80
N SER A 64 -9.96 3.34 7.98
CA SER A 64 -10.30 4.67 8.47
C SER A 64 -9.07 5.58 8.56
N LEU A 65 -7.94 5.06 9.04
CA LEU A 65 -6.68 5.80 9.10
C LEU A 65 -6.17 6.16 7.71
N PHE A 66 -6.22 5.24 6.76
CA PHE A 66 -5.81 5.51 5.38
C PHE A 66 -6.69 6.57 4.72
N ILE A 67 -8.01 6.48 4.89
CA ILE A 67 -8.94 7.47 4.34
C ILE A 67 -8.68 8.86 4.92
N LYS A 68 -8.42 8.95 6.22
CA LYS A 68 -8.18 10.23 6.88
C LYS A 68 -6.81 10.84 6.59
N ASN A 69 -5.75 10.02 6.51
CA ASN A 69 -4.37 10.49 6.51
C ASN A 69 -3.63 10.34 5.19
N SER A 70 -4.09 9.48 4.28
CA SER A 70 -3.40 9.28 3.01
C SER A 70 -3.74 10.39 2.01
N SER A 71 -2.77 11.25 1.70
CA SER A 71 -2.94 12.31 0.70
C SER A 71 -3.14 11.74 -0.71
N THR A 72 -2.48 10.64 -1.03
CA THR A 72 -2.61 9.95 -2.32
C THR A 72 -4.03 9.41 -2.51
N LEU A 73 -4.56 8.75 -1.49
CA LEU A 73 -5.93 8.23 -1.53
C LEU A 73 -6.95 9.36 -1.66
N LYS A 74 -6.76 10.45 -0.95
CA LYS A 74 -7.63 11.63 -1.03
C LYS A 74 -7.65 12.29 -2.41
N ARG A 75 -6.55 12.21 -3.16
CA ARG A 75 -6.49 12.71 -4.53
C ARG A 75 -7.28 11.85 -5.50
N ILE A 76 -7.24 10.55 -5.31
CA ILE A 76 -7.86 9.56 -6.21
C ILE A 76 -9.33 9.39 -5.88
N VAL A 77 -9.65 9.19 -4.60
CA VAL A 77 -11.02 9.00 -4.13
C VAL A 77 -11.56 10.32 -3.60
N SER A 78 -12.58 10.84 -4.27
CA SER A 78 -13.28 12.05 -3.84
C SER A 78 -14.40 11.71 -2.87
N SER A 79 -14.71 12.64 -1.97
CA SER A 79 -15.82 12.50 -1.03
C SER A 79 -16.65 13.80 -0.99
N ASP A 80 -17.93 13.67 -0.66
CA ASP A 80 -18.87 14.78 -0.67
C ASP A 80 -18.63 15.76 0.49
N SER A 81 -18.18 15.30 1.64
CA SER A 81 -17.89 16.16 2.79
C SER A 81 -16.87 15.54 3.72
N GLU A 82 -15.79 16.26 4.02
CA GLU A 82 -14.79 15.84 5.00
C GLU A 82 -15.29 15.99 6.45
N LYS A 83 -16.33 16.78 6.66
CA LYS A 83 -16.94 17.01 7.97
C LYS A 83 -17.90 15.90 8.38
N GLU A 84 -18.41 15.13 7.42
CA GLU A 84 -19.32 14.01 7.69
C GLU A 84 -18.54 12.84 8.28
N PRO A 85 -19.14 12.05 9.21
CA PRO A 85 -18.52 10.81 9.65
C PRO A 85 -18.35 9.84 8.48
N LEU A 86 -17.32 9.00 8.53
CA LEU A 86 -16.99 8.08 7.44
C LEU A 86 -18.17 7.19 7.04
N SER A 87 -19.03 6.82 7.99
CA SER A 87 -20.20 5.97 7.74
C SER A 87 -21.26 6.64 6.85
N LYS A 88 -21.33 7.97 6.86
CA LYS A 88 -22.29 8.75 6.08
C LYS A 88 -21.66 9.38 4.83
N ARG A 89 -20.35 9.38 4.75
CA ARG A 89 -19.63 9.98 3.64
C ARG A 89 -19.77 9.13 2.39
N ARG A 90 -20.07 9.78 1.26
CA ARG A 90 -20.16 9.12 -0.04
C ARG A 90 -18.85 9.30 -0.80
N PHE A 91 -18.44 8.28 -1.51
CA PHE A 91 -17.16 8.23 -2.22
C PHE A 91 -17.36 7.94 -3.70
N TRP A 92 -16.50 8.53 -4.52
CA TRP A 92 -16.45 8.26 -5.96
C TRP A 92 -15.03 8.44 -6.48
N ILE A 93 -14.76 7.86 -7.64
CA ILE A 93 -13.47 8.02 -8.32
C ILE A 93 -13.77 8.57 -9.70
N ALA A 94 -13.26 9.77 -10.00
CA ALA A 94 -13.44 10.40 -11.30
C ALA A 94 -12.77 9.55 -12.39
N GLU A 95 -13.33 9.57 -13.60
CA GLU A 95 -12.85 8.76 -14.71
C GLU A 95 -11.38 9.01 -15.03
N GLU A 96 -10.91 10.25 -14.91
CA GLU A 96 -9.50 10.63 -15.10
C GLU A 96 -8.53 9.93 -14.14
N TYR A 97 -9.01 9.53 -12.96
CA TYR A 97 -8.22 8.85 -11.92
C TYR A 97 -8.38 7.33 -11.92
N THR A 98 -9.23 6.79 -12.78
CA THR A 98 -9.52 5.35 -12.81
C THR A 98 -8.27 4.51 -13.07
N LYS A 99 -7.47 4.89 -14.05
CA LYS A 99 -6.20 4.18 -14.36
C LYS A 99 -5.22 4.22 -13.21
N LYS A 100 -5.09 5.38 -12.56
CA LYS A 100 -4.19 5.58 -11.44
C LYS A 100 -4.64 4.77 -10.22
N ALA A 101 -5.95 4.73 -9.96
CA ALA A 101 -6.54 3.93 -8.91
C ALA A 101 -6.26 2.43 -9.13
N LYS A 102 -6.45 1.93 -10.34
CA LYS A 102 -6.15 0.54 -10.69
C LYS A 102 -4.67 0.20 -10.55
N SER A 103 -3.80 1.14 -10.90
CA SER A 103 -2.34 0.94 -10.80
C SER A 103 -1.86 0.88 -9.34
N LEU A 104 -2.36 1.77 -8.49
CA LEU A 104 -1.89 1.90 -7.10
C LEU A 104 -2.59 0.92 -6.15
N TYR A 105 -3.88 0.69 -6.32
CA TYR A 105 -4.72 -0.06 -5.39
C TYR A 105 -5.45 -1.24 -6.04
N GLY A 106 -5.10 -1.57 -7.28
CA GLY A 106 -5.74 -2.68 -7.98
C GLY A 106 -5.66 -3.99 -7.23
N THR A 107 -6.71 -4.80 -7.36
CA THR A 107 -6.80 -6.13 -6.75
C THR A 107 -6.06 -7.19 -7.56
N GLU A 108 -5.24 -6.79 -8.53
CA GLU A 108 -4.38 -7.74 -9.20
C GLU A 108 -3.57 -8.48 -8.13
N LYS A 109 -3.69 -9.78 -8.16
CA LYS A 109 -3.00 -10.64 -7.20
C LYS A 109 -1.53 -10.29 -7.15
N ILE A 110 -1.06 -9.88 -5.98
CA ILE A 110 0.36 -9.78 -5.75
C ILE A 110 0.92 -11.15 -6.12
N SER A 111 1.73 -11.18 -7.17
CA SER A 111 2.27 -12.41 -7.70
C SER A 111 3.07 -13.10 -6.59
N LEU A 112 2.77 -14.37 -6.32
CA LEU A 112 3.57 -15.21 -5.44
C LEU A 112 5.04 -15.15 -5.84
N LEU A 113 5.29 -15.00 -7.14
CA LEU A 113 6.64 -14.84 -7.69
C LEU A 113 7.33 -13.57 -7.14
N SER A 114 6.62 -12.45 -7.06
CA SER A 114 7.19 -11.20 -6.49
C SER A 114 7.57 -11.37 -5.02
N ILE A 115 6.74 -12.05 -4.25
CA ILE A 115 7.01 -12.32 -2.83
C ILE A 115 8.23 -13.25 -2.70
N LEU A 116 8.32 -14.29 -3.53
CA LEU A 116 9.44 -15.21 -3.55
C LEU A 116 10.74 -14.51 -3.92
N ILE A 117 10.74 -13.67 -4.96
CA ILE A 117 11.92 -12.91 -5.37
C ILE A 117 12.39 -12.00 -4.25
N PHE A 118 11.46 -11.30 -3.60
CA PHE A 118 11.78 -10.40 -2.49
C PHE A 118 12.38 -11.18 -1.30
N ALA A 119 11.79 -12.32 -0.95
CA ALA A 119 12.32 -13.19 0.11
C ALA A 119 13.73 -13.71 -0.21
N LEU A 120 13.98 -14.09 -1.47
CA LEU A 120 15.29 -14.51 -1.93
C LEU A 120 16.31 -13.37 -1.82
N LEU A 121 15.96 -12.16 -2.22
CA LEU A 121 16.84 -10.99 -2.11
C LEU A 121 17.19 -10.71 -0.64
N LEU A 122 16.21 -10.80 0.26
CA LEU A 122 16.46 -10.64 1.70
C LEU A 122 17.42 -11.70 2.23
N ALA A 123 17.22 -12.96 1.85
CA ALA A 123 18.08 -14.06 2.24
C ALA A 123 19.52 -13.84 1.75
N LEU A 124 19.69 -13.37 0.51
CA LEU A 124 21.00 -13.05 -0.04
C LEU A 124 21.70 -11.92 0.72
N VAL A 125 20.97 -10.88 1.09
CA VAL A 125 21.52 -9.77 1.88
C VAL A 125 21.97 -10.25 3.26
N VAL A 126 21.16 -11.05 3.92
CA VAL A 126 21.53 -11.61 5.22
C VAL A 126 22.78 -12.50 5.12
N LEU A 127 22.84 -13.33 4.09
CA LEU A 127 24.00 -14.19 3.83
C LEU A 127 25.26 -13.35 3.59
N LEU A 128 25.14 -12.30 2.77
CA LEU A 128 26.24 -11.40 2.49
C LEU A 128 26.78 -10.75 3.77
N CYS A 129 25.88 -10.24 4.61
CA CYS A 129 26.27 -9.56 5.85
C CYS A 129 26.84 -10.51 6.91
N THR A 130 26.32 -11.74 6.99
CA THR A 130 26.71 -12.67 8.05
C THR A 130 27.88 -13.59 7.68
N ARG A 131 28.09 -13.87 6.38
CA ARG A 131 29.08 -14.83 5.93
C ARG A 131 30.21 -14.23 5.10
N ILE A 132 29.87 -13.37 4.16
CA ILE A 132 30.85 -12.84 3.18
C ILE A 132 31.63 -11.66 3.73
N LEU A 133 30.95 -10.68 4.32
CA LEU A 133 31.59 -9.49 4.86
C LEU A 133 32.66 -9.81 5.95
N PRO A 134 32.40 -10.71 6.91
CA PRO A 134 33.44 -11.08 7.87
C PRO A 134 34.66 -11.74 7.25
N MET A 135 34.52 -12.41 6.10
CA MET A 135 35.63 -13.02 5.40
C MET A 135 36.58 -11.99 4.74
N ILE A 136 36.07 -10.83 4.40
CA ILE A 136 36.84 -9.78 3.73
C ILE A 136 37.74 -9.04 4.73
N GLU A 137 37.44 -9.08 6.01
CA GLU A 137 38.13 -8.36 7.08
C GLU A 137 39.48 -8.99 7.47
N ILE A 138 39.88 -10.06 6.85
CA ILE A 138 41.17 -10.70 7.19
C ILE A 138 42.36 -9.87 6.60
#